data_5415d93055bc8b4f19da62889558ed98
#
_entry.id   5415d93055bc8b4f19da62889558ed98
#
_cell.length_a   1.000
_cell.length_b   1.000
_cell.length_c   1.000
_cell.angle_alpha   90.00
_cell.angle_beta   90.00
_cell.angle_gamma   90.00
#
_symmetry.space_group_name_H-M   'P 1'
#
loop_
_entity.id
_entity.type
_entity.pdbx_description
1 polymer ?
#
loop_
_entity_poly.entity_id
_entity_poly.type
_entity_poly.pdbx_seq_one_letter_code
_entity_poly.pdbx_strand_id
1 'polypeptide(L)'
;MKINATEIRVGMILEHKDDLWEVLKTQHVKPGKGGAFAQVEMKSLNKNTKLNERFRSSETVEKASLEEINYNFLYEDENIYFFMEPKSFEQIEIKKHVIGEKGKLLTENLEVTINFYDGSPISVDLPNQVKCKIETTDVALKGQTVSSSYKPAILKNGLNIQVPPFIETGDEIIVDTRNLEYVKKI
;
A
#
# COMPACT_ATOMS: atom_id res chain seq x y z
N MET A 1 3.57 -9.14 20.11
CA MET A 1 3.92 -8.10 21.13
C MET A 1 2.65 -7.40 21.59
N LYS A 2 2.40 -7.32 22.92
CA LYS A 2 1.19 -6.65 23.47
C LYS A 2 1.35 -5.13 23.45
N ILE A 3 0.35 -4.45 22.93
CA ILE A 3 0.22 -3.00 22.93
C ILE A 3 -1.15 -2.60 23.47
N ASN A 4 -1.28 -1.37 23.98
CA ASN A 4 -2.60 -0.86 24.38
C ASN A 4 -3.45 -0.51 23.14
N ALA A 5 -4.77 -0.63 23.25
CA ALA A 5 -5.67 -0.28 22.15
C ALA A 5 -5.53 1.19 21.68
N THR A 6 -5.04 2.08 22.54
CA THR A 6 -4.73 3.48 22.21
C THR A 6 -3.50 3.66 21.33
N GLU A 7 -2.66 2.64 21.23
CA GLU A 7 -1.43 2.65 20.42
C GLU A 7 -1.65 2.09 19.01
N ILE A 8 -2.83 1.57 18.72
CA ILE A 8 -3.17 1.05 17.39
C ILE A 8 -3.07 2.18 16.35
N ARG A 9 -2.37 1.91 15.25
CA ARG A 9 -2.21 2.82 14.10
C ARG A 9 -2.53 2.10 12.80
N VAL A 10 -2.91 2.88 11.79
CA VAL A 10 -3.12 2.39 10.42
C VAL A 10 -1.82 1.74 9.90
N GLY A 11 -1.94 0.62 9.22
CA GLY A 11 -0.83 -0.17 8.70
C GLY A 11 -0.24 -1.19 9.68
N MET A 12 -0.63 -1.15 10.98
CA MET A 12 -0.22 -2.21 11.91
C MET A 12 -0.89 -3.53 11.58
N ILE A 13 -0.19 -4.62 11.79
CA ILE A 13 -0.75 -5.98 11.72
C ILE A 13 -1.03 -6.44 13.15
N LEU A 14 -2.28 -6.83 13.39
CA LEU A 14 -2.75 -7.34 14.68
C LEU A 14 -3.07 -8.83 14.57
N GLU A 15 -2.72 -9.58 15.59
CA GLU A 15 -3.19 -10.95 15.79
C GLU A 15 -4.53 -10.87 16.56
N HIS A 16 -5.62 -11.30 15.94
CA HIS A 16 -6.94 -11.24 16.54
C HIS A 16 -7.83 -12.35 15.99
N LYS A 17 -8.52 -13.08 16.88
CA LYS A 17 -9.42 -14.19 16.51
C LYS A 17 -8.76 -15.22 15.58
N ASP A 18 -7.54 -15.62 15.91
CA ASP A 18 -6.74 -16.62 15.18
C ASP A 18 -6.47 -16.24 13.70
N ASP A 19 -6.35 -14.95 13.43
CA ASP A 19 -6.06 -14.41 12.10
C ASP A 19 -5.16 -13.17 12.19
N LEU A 20 -4.53 -12.81 11.07
CA LEU A 20 -3.73 -11.60 10.92
C LEU A 20 -4.56 -10.52 10.24
N TRP A 21 -4.59 -9.34 10.86
CA TRP A 21 -5.42 -8.22 10.43
C TRP A 21 -4.62 -6.96 10.22
N GLU A 22 -4.65 -6.42 9.02
CA GLU A 22 -4.11 -5.10 8.72
C GLU A 22 -5.09 -4.01 9.15
N VAL A 23 -4.63 -3.06 9.94
CA VAL A 23 -5.44 -1.91 10.38
C VAL A 23 -5.59 -0.92 9.24
N LEU A 24 -6.83 -0.74 8.74
CA LEU A 24 -7.17 0.21 7.67
C LEU A 24 -7.53 1.58 8.22
N LYS A 25 -8.27 1.62 9.34
CA LYS A 25 -8.67 2.86 10.02
C LYS A 25 -8.69 2.65 11.52
N THR A 26 -8.37 3.70 12.26
CA THR A 26 -8.54 3.74 13.71
C THR A 26 -9.09 5.08 14.13
N GLN A 27 -10.06 5.06 15.05
CA GLN A 27 -10.68 6.26 15.62
C GLN A 27 -10.80 6.11 17.13
N HIS A 28 -10.23 7.05 17.89
CA HIS A 28 -10.40 7.11 19.33
C HIS A 28 -11.66 7.91 19.68
N VAL A 29 -12.57 7.26 20.39
CA VAL A 29 -13.83 7.85 20.82
C VAL A 29 -13.84 8.00 22.34
N LYS A 30 -14.06 9.22 22.82
CA LYS A 30 -14.26 9.54 24.24
C LYS A 30 -15.68 10.00 24.43
N PRO A 31 -16.64 9.11 24.72
CA PRO A 31 -18.01 9.52 25.00
C PRO A 31 -18.08 10.32 26.30
N GLY A 32 -19.03 11.25 26.41
CA GLY A 32 -19.20 12.07 27.61
C GLY A 32 -19.58 11.27 28.85
N LYS A 33 -20.21 10.12 28.68
CA LYS A 33 -20.47 9.11 29.72
C LYS A 33 -20.04 7.75 29.21
N GLY A 34 -19.19 7.05 29.96
CA GLY A 34 -18.64 5.74 29.62
C GLY A 34 -17.12 5.76 29.38
N GLY A 35 -16.52 4.58 29.22
CA GLY A 35 -15.09 4.42 28.97
C GLY A 35 -14.72 4.79 27.55
N ALA A 36 -13.54 5.37 27.36
CA ALA A 36 -12.98 5.61 26.04
C ALA A 36 -12.66 4.28 25.32
N PHE A 37 -12.79 4.26 24.00
CA PHE A 37 -12.52 3.10 23.17
C PHE A 37 -11.88 3.49 21.83
N ALA A 38 -11.16 2.54 21.23
CA ALA A 38 -10.67 2.62 19.86
C ALA A 38 -11.62 1.81 18.96
N GLN A 39 -12.16 2.45 17.94
CA GLN A 39 -12.88 1.76 16.87
C GLN A 39 -11.90 1.52 15.73
N VAL A 40 -11.71 0.26 15.35
CA VAL A 40 -10.69 -0.16 14.40
C VAL A 40 -11.35 -0.91 13.27
N GLU A 41 -11.19 -0.39 12.05
CA GLU A 41 -11.49 -1.12 10.82
C GLU A 41 -10.22 -1.82 10.36
N MET A 42 -10.30 -3.12 10.16
CA MET A 42 -9.17 -3.95 9.75
C MET A 42 -9.58 -4.97 8.69
N LYS A 43 -8.60 -5.44 7.93
CA LYS A 43 -8.76 -6.39 6.84
C LYS A 43 -7.92 -7.62 7.13
N SER A 44 -8.54 -8.81 7.02
CA SER A 44 -7.82 -10.07 7.12
C SER A 44 -6.85 -10.23 5.94
N LEU A 45 -5.60 -10.59 6.26
CA LEU A 45 -4.57 -10.89 5.25
C LEU A 45 -4.83 -12.25 4.58
N ASN A 46 -5.43 -13.20 5.30
CA ASN A 46 -5.69 -14.55 4.80
C ASN A 46 -7.00 -14.65 4.03
N LYS A 47 -8.07 -14.01 4.51
CA LYS A 47 -9.45 -14.19 4.01
C LYS A 47 -9.93 -13.02 3.15
N ASN A 48 -9.19 -11.93 3.09
CA ASN A 48 -9.57 -10.70 2.38
C ASN A 48 -10.91 -10.07 2.86
N THR A 49 -11.38 -10.43 4.05
CA THR A 49 -12.59 -9.91 4.67
C THR A 49 -12.30 -8.71 5.54
N LYS A 50 -13.26 -7.80 5.70
CA LYS A 50 -13.14 -6.65 6.61
C LYS A 50 -13.85 -6.93 7.93
N LEU A 51 -13.28 -6.40 9.01
CA LEU A 51 -13.82 -6.46 10.36
C LEU A 51 -13.76 -5.07 10.99
N ASN A 52 -14.86 -4.66 11.61
CA ASN A 52 -14.88 -3.48 12.49
C ASN A 52 -14.95 -3.99 13.93
N GLU A 53 -13.94 -3.69 14.72
CA GLU A 53 -13.85 -4.10 16.12
C GLU A 53 -13.70 -2.88 17.02
N ARG A 54 -14.20 -3.01 18.25
CA ARG A 54 -14.15 -1.97 19.28
C ARG A 54 -13.35 -2.48 20.47
N PHE A 55 -12.22 -1.86 20.72
CA PHE A 55 -11.34 -2.17 21.84
C PHE A 55 -11.48 -1.08 22.90
N ARG A 56 -11.65 -1.44 24.16
CA ARG A 56 -11.60 -0.47 25.27
C ARG A 56 -10.20 0.13 25.35
N SER A 57 -10.08 1.40 25.75
CA SER A 57 -8.77 2.07 25.82
C SER A 57 -7.78 1.40 26.78
N SER A 58 -8.29 0.67 27.78
CA SER A 58 -7.49 -0.13 28.72
C SER A 58 -7.20 -1.56 28.26
N GLU A 59 -7.76 -1.96 27.12
CA GLU A 59 -7.58 -3.31 26.57
C GLU A 59 -6.23 -3.40 25.84
N THR A 60 -5.60 -4.55 25.95
CA THR A 60 -4.36 -4.86 25.21
C THR A 60 -4.67 -5.74 24.02
N VAL A 61 -4.00 -5.46 22.91
CA VAL A 61 -4.07 -6.22 21.67
C VAL A 61 -2.70 -6.78 21.32
N GLU A 62 -2.67 -7.89 20.62
CA GLU A 62 -1.43 -8.50 20.16
C GLU A 62 -1.05 -7.89 18.80
N LYS A 63 0.06 -7.14 18.78
CA LYS A 63 0.69 -6.70 17.53
C LYS A 63 1.61 -7.80 17.03
N ALA A 64 1.44 -8.23 15.77
CA ALA A 64 2.33 -9.18 15.13
C ALA A 64 3.75 -8.64 15.04
N SER A 65 4.74 -9.49 15.33
CA SER A 65 6.15 -9.18 15.13
C SER A 65 6.52 -9.62 13.72
N LEU A 66 6.86 -8.68 12.87
CA LEU A 66 7.23 -8.92 11.48
C LEU A 66 8.75 -8.87 11.33
N GLU A 67 9.26 -9.72 10.48
CA GLU A 67 10.62 -9.65 9.97
C GLU A 67 10.59 -8.93 8.61
N GLU A 68 11.34 -7.84 8.50
CA GLU A 68 11.40 -7.01 7.30
C GLU A 68 12.70 -7.32 6.54
N ILE A 69 12.58 -7.80 5.31
CA ILE A 69 13.74 -8.14 4.46
C ILE A 69 13.59 -7.43 3.12
N ASN A 70 14.70 -6.84 2.65
CA ASN A 70 14.73 -6.18 1.34
C ASN A 70 14.94 -7.20 0.24
N TYR A 71 14.15 -7.06 -0.82
CA TYR A 71 14.21 -7.85 -2.03
C TYR A 71 14.20 -6.95 -3.26
N ASN A 72 14.76 -7.43 -4.35
CA ASN A 72 14.61 -6.80 -5.66
C ASN A 72 13.56 -7.55 -6.48
N PHE A 73 12.64 -6.80 -7.10
CA PHE A 73 11.69 -7.38 -8.04
C PHE A 73 12.42 -7.85 -9.29
N LEU A 74 12.15 -9.07 -9.75
CA LEU A 74 12.74 -9.64 -10.97
C LEU A 74 11.78 -9.50 -12.15
N TYR A 75 10.68 -10.24 -12.11
CA TYR A 75 9.66 -10.29 -13.16
C TYR A 75 8.33 -10.82 -12.62
N GLU A 76 7.32 -10.78 -13.46
CA GLU A 76 6.01 -11.36 -13.16
C GLU A 76 5.67 -12.46 -14.17
N ASP A 77 4.90 -13.44 -13.70
CA ASP A 77 4.25 -14.45 -14.52
C ASP A 77 2.79 -14.59 -14.07
N GLU A 78 1.87 -14.77 -15.02
CA GLU A 78 0.42 -14.87 -14.82
C GLU A 78 -0.13 -14.28 -13.49
N ASN A 79 -0.01 -15.02 -12.38
CA ASN A 79 -0.53 -14.66 -11.06
C ASN A 79 0.54 -14.49 -9.96
N ILE A 80 1.82 -14.49 -10.32
CA ILE A 80 2.95 -14.53 -9.40
C ILE A 80 3.93 -13.39 -9.73
N TYR A 81 4.48 -12.79 -8.69
CA TYR A 81 5.64 -11.90 -8.73
C TYR A 81 6.86 -12.63 -8.16
N PHE A 82 8.00 -12.50 -8.83
CA PHE A 82 9.27 -13.10 -8.43
C PHE A 82 10.20 -12.03 -7.88
N PHE A 83 10.78 -12.31 -6.73
CA PHE A 83 11.70 -11.42 -6.03
C PHE A 83 12.98 -12.18 -5.66
N MET A 84 14.09 -11.44 -5.54
CA MET A 84 15.39 -11.99 -5.15
C MET A 84 16.00 -11.15 -4.03
N GLU A 85 16.44 -11.81 -2.98
CA GLU A 85 17.22 -11.17 -1.92
C GLU A 85 18.61 -10.83 -2.44
N PRO A 86 19.05 -9.54 -2.40
CA PRO A 86 20.33 -9.14 -3.02
C PRO A 86 21.57 -9.69 -2.33
N LYS A 87 21.48 -10.17 -1.09
CA LYS A 87 22.61 -10.70 -0.34
C LYS A 87 22.81 -12.21 -0.50
N SER A 88 21.70 -12.97 -0.36
CA SER A 88 21.73 -14.44 -0.43
C SER A 88 21.46 -14.97 -1.85
N PHE A 89 20.92 -14.12 -2.73
CA PHE A 89 20.41 -14.50 -4.07
C PHE A 89 19.26 -15.51 -4.01
N GLU A 90 18.64 -15.65 -2.83
CA GLU A 90 17.47 -16.50 -2.66
C GLU A 90 16.26 -15.86 -3.34
N GLN A 91 15.51 -16.68 -4.10
CA GLN A 91 14.33 -16.24 -4.81
C GLN A 91 13.07 -16.68 -4.08
N ILE A 92 12.07 -15.79 -4.06
CA ILE A 92 10.76 -16.11 -3.52
C ILE A 92 9.66 -15.71 -4.50
N GLU A 93 8.52 -16.37 -4.35
CA GLU A 93 7.32 -16.18 -5.13
C GLU A 93 6.22 -15.56 -4.27
N ILE A 94 5.58 -14.50 -4.77
CA ILE A 94 4.45 -13.86 -4.08
C ILE A 94 3.28 -13.74 -5.03
N LYS A 95 2.12 -14.22 -4.61
CA LYS A 95 0.89 -14.14 -5.41
C LYS A 95 0.45 -12.68 -5.58
N LYS A 96 0.00 -12.32 -6.79
CA LYS A 96 -0.41 -10.94 -7.15
C LYS A 96 -1.45 -10.36 -6.20
N HIS A 97 -2.37 -11.16 -5.67
CA HIS A 97 -3.39 -10.66 -4.75
C HIS A 97 -2.85 -10.16 -3.40
N VAL A 98 -1.65 -10.58 -2.98
CA VAL A 98 -0.99 -10.11 -1.75
C VAL A 98 -0.59 -8.64 -1.89
N ILE A 99 -0.13 -8.24 -3.07
CA ILE A 99 0.34 -6.87 -3.35
C ILE A 99 -0.82 -5.99 -3.86
N GLY A 100 -1.77 -6.59 -4.59
CA GLY A 100 -2.90 -5.89 -5.18
C GLY A 100 -2.52 -4.91 -6.30
N GLU A 101 -3.28 -3.83 -6.48
CA GLU A 101 -3.08 -2.83 -7.54
C GLU A 101 -1.69 -2.19 -7.55
N LYS A 102 -1.05 -2.05 -6.40
CA LYS A 102 0.31 -1.50 -6.28
C LYS A 102 1.35 -2.35 -7.00
N GLY A 103 1.08 -3.64 -7.22
CA GLY A 103 1.96 -4.53 -7.96
C GLY A 103 2.25 -4.06 -9.39
N LYS A 104 1.34 -3.30 -10.01
CA LYS A 104 1.56 -2.69 -11.33
C LYS A 104 2.67 -1.63 -11.35
N LEU A 105 3.07 -1.12 -10.19
CA LEU A 105 4.18 -0.17 -10.03
C LEU A 105 5.55 -0.85 -9.94
N LEU A 106 5.59 -2.18 -9.84
CA LEU A 106 6.83 -2.94 -9.82
C LEU A 106 7.53 -2.82 -11.18
N THR A 107 8.82 -2.50 -11.13
CA THR A 107 9.70 -2.45 -12.30
C THR A 107 10.94 -3.30 -12.01
N GLU A 108 11.54 -3.86 -13.03
CA GLU A 108 12.73 -4.71 -12.90
C GLU A 108 13.81 -4.05 -12.03
N ASN A 109 14.34 -4.81 -11.07
CA ASN A 109 15.31 -4.38 -10.06
C ASN A 109 14.82 -3.34 -9.05
N LEU A 110 13.50 -3.05 -8.99
CA LEU A 110 12.96 -2.20 -7.93
C LEU A 110 13.15 -2.87 -6.57
N GLU A 111 13.84 -2.18 -5.66
CA GLU A 111 13.96 -2.61 -4.26
C GLU A 111 12.64 -2.41 -3.52
N VAL A 112 12.19 -3.45 -2.86
CA VAL A 112 10.99 -3.48 -2.03
C VAL A 112 11.31 -4.08 -0.67
N THR A 113 10.50 -3.79 0.34
CA THR A 113 10.58 -4.46 1.63
C THR A 113 9.47 -5.52 1.72
N ILE A 114 9.83 -6.76 2.00
CA ILE A 114 8.86 -7.84 2.19
C ILE A 114 8.78 -8.15 3.66
N ASN A 115 7.56 -8.15 4.17
CA ASN A 115 7.26 -8.42 5.58
C ASN A 115 6.90 -9.89 5.75
N PHE A 116 7.61 -10.56 6.62
CA PHE A 116 7.39 -11.96 6.96
C PHE A 116 6.77 -12.08 8.36
N TYR A 117 5.85 -13.01 8.47
CA TYR A 117 5.34 -13.46 9.75
C TYR A 117 5.47 -14.99 9.81
N ASP A 118 6.17 -15.48 10.83
CA ASP A 118 6.46 -16.91 11.01
C ASP A 118 7.01 -17.57 9.72
N GLY A 119 7.97 -16.89 9.09
CA GLY A 119 8.64 -17.33 7.86
C GLY A 119 7.81 -17.24 6.58
N SER A 120 6.58 -16.76 6.65
CA SER A 120 5.70 -16.59 5.47
C SER A 120 5.60 -15.12 5.07
N PRO A 121 5.73 -14.79 3.77
CA PRO A 121 5.57 -13.43 3.29
C PRO A 121 4.08 -13.02 3.36
N ILE A 122 3.79 -11.90 4.04
CA ILE A 122 2.42 -11.44 4.26
C ILE A 122 2.09 -10.11 3.60
N SER A 123 3.10 -9.28 3.33
CA SER A 123 2.92 -8.01 2.63
C SER A 123 4.21 -7.57 1.95
N VAL A 124 4.06 -6.68 0.96
CA VAL A 124 5.17 -6.08 0.21
C VAL A 124 4.99 -4.57 0.24
N ASP A 125 6.00 -3.88 0.76
CA ASP A 125 6.06 -2.44 0.80
C ASP A 125 6.97 -1.90 -0.31
N LEU A 126 6.37 -1.12 -1.21
CA LEU A 126 7.11 -0.44 -2.27
C LEU A 126 7.76 0.85 -1.71
N PRO A 127 8.82 1.36 -2.35
CA PRO A 127 9.33 2.71 -2.07
C PRO A 127 8.19 3.73 -2.14
N ASN A 128 8.22 4.75 -1.28
CA ASN A 128 7.17 5.76 -1.24
C ASN A 128 6.94 6.46 -2.57
N GLN A 129 7.94 6.50 -3.45
CA GLN A 129 7.88 7.15 -4.75
C GLN A 129 8.52 6.26 -5.80
N VAL A 130 7.87 6.14 -6.95
CA VAL A 130 8.36 5.40 -8.10
C VAL A 130 8.25 6.26 -9.36
N LYS A 131 9.17 6.01 -10.29
CA LYS A 131 9.17 6.63 -11.61
C LYS A 131 8.21 5.89 -12.52
N CYS A 132 7.32 6.62 -13.17
CA CYS A 132 6.36 6.07 -14.13
C CYS A 132 6.35 6.90 -15.41
N LYS A 133 5.98 6.28 -16.53
CA LYS A 133 5.82 6.93 -17.82
C LYS A 133 4.34 7.03 -18.17
N ILE A 134 3.93 8.18 -18.69
CA ILE A 134 2.56 8.40 -19.21
C ILE A 134 2.43 7.69 -20.56
N GLU A 135 1.49 6.76 -20.66
CA GLU A 135 1.11 6.08 -21.91
C GLU A 135 0.18 6.97 -22.73
N THR A 136 -0.92 7.42 -22.12
CA THR A 136 -1.88 8.32 -22.74
C THR A 136 -2.46 9.31 -21.74
N THR A 137 -2.78 10.52 -22.21
CA THR A 137 -3.55 11.52 -21.48
C THR A 137 -4.22 12.47 -22.47
N ASP A 138 -5.29 13.14 -22.04
CA ASP A 138 -5.97 14.13 -22.87
C ASP A 138 -5.08 15.32 -23.19
N VAL A 139 -5.21 15.86 -24.40
CA VAL A 139 -4.52 17.08 -24.79
C VAL A 139 -5.16 18.26 -24.07
N ALA A 140 -4.35 19.10 -23.40
CA ALA A 140 -4.83 20.32 -22.80
C ALA A 140 -5.35 21.28 -23.89
N LEU A 141 -6.65 21.55 -23.91
CA LEU A 141 -7.24 22.54 -24.83
C LEU A 141 -6.75 23.94 -24.44
N LYS A 142 -6.05 24.62 -25.36
CA LYS A 142 -5.66 26.01 -25.21
C LYS A 142 -6.93 26.86 -25.09
N GLY A 143 -7.15 27.48 -23.92
CA GLY A 143 -8.24 28.45 -23.71
C GLY A 143 -9.25 28.08 -22.61
N GLN A 144 -9.18 26.93 -21.96
CA GLN A 144 -9.88 26.73 -20.72
C GLN A 144 -9.14 27.46 -19.60
N THR A 145 -9.81 28.45 -19.05
CA THR A 145 -9.36 29.22 -17.88
C THR A 145 -8.79 28.30 -16.81
N VAL A 146 -7.70 28.77 -16.22
CA VAL A 146 -6.92 28.19 -15.13
C VAL A 146 -7.80 27.86 -13.89
N SER A 147 -8.74 26.98 -14.03
CA SER A 147 -9.26 26.22 -12.91
C SER A 147 -8.44 24.92 -12.89
N SER A 148 -7.67 24.75 -11.83
CA SER A 148 -6.71 23.70 -11.57
C SER A 148 -7.36 22.31 -11.49
N SER A 149 -8.07 21.88 -12.54
CA SER A 149 -8.65 20.54 -12.60
C SER A 149 -7.61 19.59 -13.19
N TYR A 150 -7.21 18.63 -12.40
CA TYR A 150 -6.43 17.49 -12.85
C TYR A 150 -7.17 16.77 -13.97
N LYS A 151 -6.43 16.18 -14.89
CA LYS A 151 -6.96 15.38 -15.99
C LYS A 151 -6.56 13.90 -15.83
N PRO A 152 -7.34 12.95 -16.37
CA PRO A 152 -7.00 11.54 -16.31
C PRO A 152 -5.78 11.24 -17.20
N ALA A 153 -4.93 10.37 -16.72
CA ALA A 153 -3.80 9.81 -17.46
C ALA A 153 -3.68 8.32 -17.20
N ILE A 154 -3.30 7.57 -18.22
CA ILE A 154 -2.99 6.15 -18.13
C ILE A 154 -1.48 6.01 -18.15
N LEU A 155 -0.93 5.34 -17.15
CA LEU A 155 0.47 4.99 -17.08
C LEU A 155 0.78 3.78 -17.97
N LYS A 156 2.04 3.63 -18.40
CA LYS A 156 2.49 2.49 -19.22
C LYS A 156 2.20 1.12 -18.58
N ASN A 157 2.07 1.08 -17.25
CA ASN A 157 1.70 -0.11 -16.48
C ASN A 157 0.18 -0.33 -16.35
N GLY A 158 -0.65 0.47 -17.05
CA GLY A 158 -2.11 0.36 -17.06
C GLY A 158 -2.84 0.96 -15.86
N LEU A 159 -2.15 1.67 -14.95
CA LEU A 159 -2.80 2.40 -13.87
C LEU A 159 -3.36 3.73 -14.36
N ASN A 160 -4.57 4.07 -13.88
CA ASN A 160 -5.19 5.37 -14.09
C ASN A 160 -4.89 6.29 -12.91
N ILE A 161 -4.35 7.47 -13.19
CA ILE A 161 -4.09 8.50 -12.19
C ILE A 161 -4.58 9.87 -12.68
N GLN A 162 -4.68 10.81 -11.75
CA GLN A 162 -4.96 12.20 -12.07
C GLN A 162 -3.64 12.98 -12.15
N VAL A 163 -3.46 13.75 -13.23
CA VAL A 163 -2.26 14.56 -13.44
C VAL A 163 -2.61 16.02 -13.75
N PRO A 164 -1.70 16.97 -13.48
CA PRO A 164 -1.88 18.38 -13.88
C PRO A 164 -2.08 18.53 -15.41
N PRO A 165 -2.74 19.62 -15.87
CA PRO A 165 -3.04 19.83 -17.29
C PRO A 165 -1.81 19.88 -18.21
N PHE A 166 -0.64 20.30 -17.69
CA PHE A 166 0.59 20.42 -18.47
C PHE A 166 1.34 19.11 -18.73
N ILE A 167 0.89 18.00 -18.14
CA ILE A 167 1.47 16.68 -18.38
C ILE A 167 1.00 16.17 -19.75
N GLU A 168 1.96 15.63 -20.53
CA GLU A 168 1.72 15.12 -21.88
C GLU A 168 2.02 13.62 -21.98
N THR A 169 1.50 13.00 -23.03
CA THR A 169 1.83 11.61 -23.39
C THR A 169 3.33 11.46 -23.60
N GLY A 170 3.90 10.43 -23.00
CA GLY A 170 5.35 10.15 -23.04
C GLY A 170 6.16 10.80 -21.91
N ASP A 171 5.56 11.70 -21.14
CA ASP A 171 6.25 12.31 -19.99
C ASP A 171 6.59 11.27 -18.92
N GLU A 172 7.71 11.50 -18.23
CA GLU A 172 8.12 10.75 -17.06
C GLU A 172 7.76 11.53 -15.80
N ILE A 173 7.14 10.84 -14.86
CA ILE A 173 6.64 11.43 -13.61
C ILE A 173 7.02 10.59 -12.41
N ILE A 174 6.98 11.20 -11.25
CA ILE A 174 7.03 10.52 -9.96
C ILE A 174 5.60 10.33 -9.44
N VAL A 175 5.31 9.10 -9.02
CA VAL A 175 4.02 8.70 -8.40
C VAL A 175 4.27 8.28 -6.95
N ASP A 176 3.45 8.79 -6.03
CA ASP A 176 3.43 8.32 -4.64
C ASP A 176 2.70 6.96 -4.59
N THR A 177 3.39 5.93 -4.11
CA THR A 177 2.87 4.55 -4.10
C THR A 177 1.82 4.29 -3.03
N ARG A 178 1.69 5.18 -2.04
CA ARG A 178 0.76 5.02 -0.91
C ARG A 178 -0.68 5.32 -1.31
N ASN A 179 -0.87 6.36 -2.13
CA ASN A 179 -2.18 6.87 -2.57
C ASN A 179 -2.37 6.86 -4.09
N LEU A 180 -1.33 6.46 -4.86
CA LEU A 180 -1.29 6.43 -6.33
C LEU A 180 -1.49 7.82 -6.95
N GLU A 181 -0.89 8.85 -6.34
CA GLU A 181 -1.01 10.23 -6.78
C GLU A 181 0.25 10.75 -7.48
N TYR A 182 0.03 11.66 -8.41
CA TYR A 182 1.12 12.40 -9.06
C TYR A 182 1.87 13.27 -8.04
N VAL A 183 3.19 13.24 -8.09
CA VAL A 183 4.07 14.08 -7.24
C VAL A 183 4.70 15.18 -8.05
N LYS A 184 5.43 14.83 -9.11
CA LYS A 184 6.14 15.79 -9.98
C LYS A 184 6.50 15.18 -11.34
N LYS A 185 6.75 16.04 -12.33
CA LYS A 185 7.39 15.68 -13.61
C LYS A 185 8.91 15.61 -13.43
N ILE A 186 9.56 14.69 -14.16
CA ILE A 186 11.03 14.54 -14.21
C ILE A 186 11.57 15.31 -15.39
#